data_e5d044e918ed6cd449f064a2842a02e2
#
_entry.id   e5d044e918ed6cd449f064a2842a02e2
#
_cell.length_a   1.000
_cell.length_b   1.000
_cell.length_c   1.000
_cell.angle_alpha   90.00
_cell.angle_beta   90.00
_cell.angle_gamma   90.00
#
_symmetry.space_group_name_H-M   'P 1'
#
loop_
_entity.id
_entity.type
_entity.pdbx_description
1 polymer ?
#
loop_
_entity_poly.entity_id
_entity_poly.type
_entity_poly.pdbx_seq_one_letter_code
_entity_poly.pdbx_strand_id
1 'polypeptide(L)'
;MKTVQNQAKPVSKQTWRNKVTYVKKNWQLYLFFLMPGLLLTIIFKYLPMGGLLIAFEDYNVIKGVLGSPWVGLEYFRRFLSSPDFMNYLMNTLKLSIYGLLWGFPVPIILALLMNRIQKTGIKKKVQLLIYMPNFISVIVLCGMVRMLLSPVGPLNRLLGISTNWMTMPSAFRTIYIASGIWQTAGWASIMYTAALSNASKELEEAAIMDGANLLQQIWYVELPAIKNIID
;
A
#
# COMPACT_ATOMS: atom_id res chain seq x y z
N MET A 1 -16.71 11.79 -50.26
CA MET A 1 -16.41 11.26 -48.91
C MET A 1 -15.13 10.45 -48.98
N LYS A 2 -13.99 11.03 -48.61
CA LYS A 2 -12.70 10.32 -48.60
C LYS A 2 -12.45 9.85 -47.14
N THR A 3 -12.51 8.54 -46.97
CA THR A 3 -12.17 7.84 -45.70
C THR A 3 -10.71 8.00 -45.42
N VAL A 4 -10.36 8.76 -44.36
CA VAL A 4 -8.98 8.86 -43.85
C VAL A 4 -8.72 7.62 -43.01
N GLN A 5 -8.09 6.60 -43.59
CA GLN A 5 -7.51 5.49 -42.87
C GLN A 5 -6.25 5.99 -42.14
N ASN A 6 -6.36 6.15 -40.83
CA ASN A 6 -5.23 6.47 -39.97
C ASN A 6 -4.45 5.15 -39.69
N GLN A 7 -3.50 4.83 -40.59
CA GLN A 7 -2.61 3.70 -40.43
C GLN A 7 -1.57 4.07 -39.37
N ALA A 8 -1.70 3.50 -38.16
CA ALA A 8 -0.66 3.53 -37.14
C ALA A 8 0.59 2.85 -37.69
N LYS A 9 1.63 3.63 -38.02
CA LYS A 9 2.91 3.11 -38.48
C LYS A 9 3.57 2.28 -37.36
N PRO A 10 4.14 1.08 -37.69
CA PRO A 10 4.85 0.27 -36.70
C PRO A 10 6.04 1.06 -36.14
N VAL A 11 6.21 1.03 -34.82
CA VAL A 11 7.33 1.65 -34.11
C VAL A 11 8.62 0.93 -34.50
N SER A 12 9.35 1.50 -35.45
CA SER A 12 10.54 0.87 -36.08
C SER A 12 11.79 0.98 -35.17
N LYS A 13 12.78 0.11 -35.44
CA LYS A 13 14.15 0.13 -34.83
C LYS A 13 14.83 1.52 -34.90
N GLN A 14 14.39 2.40 -35.76
CA GLN A 14 14.84 3.79 -35.90
C GLN A 14 14.54 4.66 -34.67
N THR A 15 13.49 4.31 -33.89
CA THR A 15 13.10 5.01 -32.65
C THR A 15 14.14 4.82 -31.53
N TRP A 16 14.79 3.66 -31.47
CA TRP A 16 15.84 3.36 -30.47
C TRP A 16 17.11 4.18 -30.71
N ARG A 17 17.58 4.23 -31.94
CA ARG A 17 18.78 5.01 -32.31
C ARG A 17 18.57 6.51 -32.04
N ASN A 18 17.40 7.02 -32.35
CA ASN A 18 17.04 8.43 -32.07
C ASN A 18 17.00 8.72 -30.56
N LYS A 19 16.49 7.77 -29.73
CA LYS A 19 16.51 7.89 -28.26
C LYS A 19 17.93 7.93 -27.70
N VAL A 20 18.80 7.01 -28.17
CA VAL A 20 20.21 6.97 -27.74
C VAL A 20 20.96 8.25 -28.15
N THR A 21 20.72 8.76 -29.34
CA THR A 21 21.34 10.02 -29.82
C THR A 21 20.84 11.22 -29.02
N TYR A 22 19.55 11.25 -28.66
CA TYR A 22 18.98 12.30 -27.81
C TYR A 22 19.58 12.29 -26.40
N VAL A 23 19.73 11.10 -25.78
CA VAL A 23 20.38 10.94 -24.47
C VAL A 23 21.83 11.39 -24.52
N LYS A 24 22.59 10.97 -25.55
CA LYS A 24 23.97 11.42 -25.73
C LYS A 24 24.10 12.91 -25.91
N LYS A 25 23.18 13.56 -26.62
CA LYS A 25 23.19 15.01 -26.81
C LYS A 25 22.86 15.78 -25.53
N ASN A 26 22.02 15.20 -24.67
CA ASN A 26 21.55 15.88 -23.46
C ASN A 26 22.07 15.22 -22.15
N TRP A 27 23.24 14.54 -22.23
CA TRP A 27 23.80 13.78 -21.10
C TRP A 27 23.98 14.60 -19.82
N GLN A 28 24.31 15.90 -19.97
CA GLN A 28 24.48 16.82 -18.84
C GLN A 28 23.16 17.02 -18.05
N LEU A 29 22.04 17.12 -18.76
CA LEU A 29 20.70 17.21 -18.16
C LEU A 29 20.37 15.94 -17.35
N TYR A 30 20.62 14.76 -17.95
CA TYR A 30 20.40 13.49 -17.24
C TYR A 30 21.33 13.36 -16.04
N LEU A 31 22.58 13.78 -16.17
CA LEU A 31 23.55 13.73 -15.08
C LEU A 31 23.10 14.65 -13.94
N PHE A 32 22.69 15.88 -14.24
CA PHE A 32 22.27 16.84 -13.24
C PHE A 32 20.99 16.42 -12.50
N PHE A 33 20.00 15.87 -13.20
CA PHE A 33 18.73 15.48 -12.59
C PHE A 33 18.75 14.05 -11.99
N LEU A 34 19.47 13.11 -12.61
CA LEU A 34 19.49 11.72 -12.14
C LEU A 34 20.58 11.45 -11.09
N MET A 35 21.73 12.12 -11.20
CA MET A 35 22.86 11.85 -10.30
C MET A 35 22.54 12.07 -8.82
N PRO A 36 21.88 13.16 -8.40
CA PRO A 36 21.55 13.33 -6.99
C PRO A 36 20.66 12.19 -6.46
N GLY A 37 19.64 11.78 -7.23
CA GLY A 37 18.75 10.68 -6.88
C GLY A 37 19.47 9.32 -6.84
N LEU A 38 20.35 9.06 -7.82
CA LEU A 38 21.17 7.84 -7.85
C LEU A 38 22.15 7.79 -6.68
N LEU A 39 22.86 8.89 -6.39
CA LEU A 39 23.76 8.98 -5.25
C LEU A 39 23.05 8.69 -3.93
N LEU A 40 21.90 9.34 -3.69
CA LEU A 40 21.09 9.06 -2.50
C LEU A 40 20.63 7.61 -2.44
N THR A 41 20.22 7.05 -3.58
CA THR A 41 19.80 5.64 -3.64
C THR A 41 20.96 4.70 -3.34
N ILE A 42 22.15 4.94 -3.89
CA ILE A 42 23.35 4.13 -3.62
C ILE A 42 23.73 4.23 -2.15
N ILE A 43 23.84 5.44 -1.62
CA ILE A 43 24.28 5.67 -0.23
C ILE A 43 23.28 5.09 0.78
N PHE A 44 21.98 5.31 0.58
CA PHE A 44 20.98 4.96 1.59
C PHE A 44 20.30 3.60 1.37
N LYS A 45 20.39 3.01 0.16
CA LYS A 45 19.81 1.69 -0.11
C LYS A 45 20.89 0.62 -0.39
N TYR A 46 21.81 0.90 -1.30
CA TYR A 46 22.78 -0.12 -1.71
C TYR A 46 23.95 -0.26 -0.73
N LEU A 47 24.48 0.82 -0.20
CA LEU A 47 25.58 0.74 0.76
C LEU A 47 25.20 -0.06 2.03
N PRO A 48 24.01 0.15 2.64
CA PRO A 48 23.58 -0.65 3.79
C PRO A 48 23.34 -2.13 3.48
N MET A 49 23.14 -2.52 2.20
CA MET A 49 23.04 -3.92 1.82
C MET A 49 24.34 -4.70 2.06
N GLY A 50 25.49 -4.01 2.13
CA GLY A 50 26.75 -4.62 2.60
C GLY A 50 26.63 -5.18 4.03
N GLY A 51 25.75 -4.60 4.86
CA GLY A 51 25.44 -5.14 6.19
C GLY A 51 24.79 -6.53 6.20
N LEU A 52 24.28 -7.02 5.06
CA LEU A 52 23.76 -8.39 4.94
C LEU A 52 24.86 -9.43 5.20
N LEU A 53 26.14 -9.08 4.99
CA LEU A 53 27.27 -9.96 5.29
C LEU A 53 27.32 -10.36 6.77
N ILE A 54 26.86 -9.50 7.67
CA ILE A 54 26.76 -9.77 9.13
C ILE A 54 25.94 -11.04 9.42
N ALA A 55 24.99 -11.38 8.56
CA ALA A 55 24.18 -12.59 8.74
C ALA A 55 24.99 -13.90 8.58
N PHE A 56 26.17 -13.82 7.97
CA PHE A 56 27.05 -14.95 7.70
C PHE A 56 28.31 -14.95 8.56
N GLU A 57 28.45 -13.98 9.45
CA GLU A 57 29.61 -13.77 10.31
C GLU A 57 29.22 -13.84 11.80
N ASP A 58 30.11 -14.31 12.62
CA ASP A 58 30.03 -14.09 14.07
C ASP A 58 30.50 -12.67 14.39
N TYR A 59 29.54 -11.74 14.17
CA TYR A 59 29.82 -10.31 14.13
C TYR A 59 30.27 -9.76 15.47
N ASN A 60 31.47 -9.20 15.46
CA ASN A 60 32.04 -8.50 16.61
C ASN A 60 32.16 -7.01 16.29
N VAL A 61 31.49 -6.16 17.11
CA VAL A 61 31.44 -4.70 16.87
C VAL A 61 32.85 -4.08 16.85
N ILE A 62 33.80 -4.62 17.61
CA ILE A 62 35.17 -4.08 17.68
C ILE A 62 35.96 -4.42 16.42
N LYS A 63 35.74 -5.60 15.84
CA LYS A 63 36.46 -6.07 14.65
C LYS A 63 35.81 -5.59 13.36
N GLY A 64 34.55 -5.19 13.41
CA GLY A 64 33.77 -4.77 12.25
C GLY A 64 33.44 -5.94 11.30
N VAL A 65 32.80 -5.63 10.18
CA VAL A 65 32.36 -6.62 9.17
C VAL A 65 33.55 -7.36 8.54
N LEU A 66 34.64 -6.65 8.22
CA LEU A 66 35.79 -7.28 7.56
C LEU A 66 36.70 -8.08 8.49
N GLY A 67 36.60 -7.88 9.80
CA GLY A 67 37.44 -8.55 10.81
C GLY A 67 36.74 -9.63 11.62
N SER A 68 35.46 -9.84 11.40
CA SER A 68 34.66 -10.85 12.09
C SER A 68 34.84 -12.23 11.43
N PRO A 69 34.85 -13.32 12.23
CA PRO A 69 35.01 -14.66 11.67
C PRO A 69 33.75 -15.08 10.89
N TRP A 70 33.97 -15.67 9.72
CA TRP A 70 32.92 -16.17 8.84
C TRP A 70 32.35 -17.49 9.37
N VAL A 71 31.07 -17.57 9.66
CA VAL A 71 30.37 -18.77 10.16
C VAL A 71 29.37 -19.36 9.14
N GLY A 72 29.27 -18.74 7.98
CA GLY A 72 28.39 -19.21 6.90
C GLY A 72 26.91 -19.21 7.30
N LEU A 73 26.23 -20.34 7.15
CA LEU A 73 24.78 -20.48 7.39
C LEU A 73 24.43 -20.91 8.82
N GLU A 74 25.33 -20.82 9.78
CA GLU A 74 25.09 -21.30 11.15
C GLU A 74 23.90 -20.59 11.80
N TYR A 75 23.85 -19.27 11.71
CA TYR A 75 22.73 -18.50 12.29
C TYR A 75 21.40 -18.78 11.61
N PHE A 76 21.39 -19.03 10.30
CA PHE A 76 20.19 -19.45 9.57
C PHE A 76 19.69 -20.81 10.06
N ARG A 77 20.61 -21.78 10.22
CA ARG A 77 20.25 -23.10 10.74
C ARG A 77 19.71 -23.00 12.17
N ARG A 78 20.38 -22.24 13.03
CA ARG A 78 19.94 -22.01 14.43
C ARG A 78 18.55 -21.36 14.47
N PHE A 79 18.29 -20.36 13.62
CA PHE A 79 16.99 -19.71 13.52
C PHE A 79 15.89 -20.67 13.04
N LEU A 80 16.13 -21.40 11.96
CA LEU A 80 15.17 -22.37 11.41
C LEU A 80 14.88 -23.54 12.34
N SER A 81 15.87 -23.92 13.18
CA SER A 81 15.70 -24.99 14.19
C SER A 81 15.18 -24.48 15.53
N SER A 82 14.96 -23.16 15.66
CA SER A 82 14.40 -22.58 16.89
C SER A 82 12.97 -23.06 17.11
N PRO A 83 12.60 -23.41 18.36
CA PRO A 83 11.21 -23.75 18.71
C PRO A 83 10.21 -22.65 18.36
N ASP A 84 10.65 -21.40 18.35
CA ASP A 84 9.81 -20.23 18.06
C ASP A 84 9.69 -19.90 16.59
N PHE A 85 10.48 -20.52 15.71
CA PHE A 85 10.45 -20.24 14.27
C PHE A 85 9.05 -20.35 13.66
N MET A 86 8.36 -21.45 13.99
CA MET A 86 7.01 -21.68 13.46
C MET A 86 6.01 -20.64 13.98
N ASN A 87 6.17 -20.19 15.22
CA ASN A 87 5.34 -19.13 15.81
C ASN A 87 5.55 -17.81 15.09
N TYR A 88 6.79 -17.42 14.81
CA TYR A 88 7.10 -16.21 14.04
C TYR A 88 6.57 -16.27 12.62
N LEU A 89 6.79 -17.42 11.93
CA LEU A 89 6.30 -17.64 10.57
C LEU A 89 4.77 -17.54 10.52
N MET A 90 4.08 -18.29 11.37
CA MET A 90 2.62 -18.29 11.42
C MET A 90 2.04 -16.93 11.80
N ASN A 91 2.67 -16.20 12.72
CA ASN A 91 2.23 -14.86 13.07
C ASN A 91 2.37 -13.89 11.88
N THR A 92 3.51 -13.93 11.19
CA THR A 92 3.76 -13.09 10.00
C THR A 92 2.76 -13.41 8.89
N LEU A 93 2.54 -14.70 8.59
CA LEU A 93 1.58 -15.12 7.58
C LEU A 93 0.15 -14.69 7.94
N LYS A 94 -0.27 -14.88 9.19
CA LYS A 94 -1.61 -14.45 9.64
C LYS A 94 -1.79 -12.95 9.53
N LEU A 95 -0.81 -12.15 9.96
CA LEU A 95 -0.86 -10.68 9.84
C LEU A 95 -0.93 -10.25 8.37
N SER A 96 -0.13 -10.87 7.51
CA SER A 96 -0.11 -10.56 6.07
C SER A 96 -1.43 -10.94 5.38
N ILE A 97 -1.93 -12.14 5.63
CA ILE A 97 -3.18 -12.63 5.03
C ILE A 97 -4.37 -11.77 5.51
N TYR A 98 -4.49 -11.53 6.80
CA TYR A 98 -5.59 -10.68 7.32
C TYR A 98 -5.45 -9.23 6.88
N GLY A 99 -4.21 -8.71 6.82
CA GLY A 99 -3.92 -7.39 6.29
C GLY A 99 -4.35 -7.25 4.83
N LEU A 100 -4.08 -8.25 4.00
CA LEU A 100 -4.51 -8.29 2.59
C LEU A 100 -6.02 -8.46 2.48
N LEU A 101 -6.59 -9.42 3.23
CA LEU A 101 -8.01 -9.76 3.17
C LEU A 101 -8.92 -8.56 3.49
N TRP A 102 -8.53 -7.71 4.41
CA TRP A 102 -9.30 -6.53 4.80
C TRP A 102 -8.77 -5.25 4.17
N GLY A 103 -7.45 -5.11 4.02
CA GLY A 103 -6.80 -3.94 3.44
C GLY A 103 -7.10 -3.75 1.96
N PHE A 104 -7.38 -4.82 1.22
CA PHE A 104 -7.72 -4.75 -0.20
C PHE A 104 -9.20 -4.39 -0.45
N PRO A 105 -10.21 -5.05 0.15
CA PRO A 105 -11.60 -4.73 -0.13
C PRO A 105 -12.06 -3.38 0.46
N VAL A 106 -11.56 -2.98 1.64
CA VAL A 106 -12.05 -1.78 2.33
C VAL A 106 -11.86 -0.50 1.50
N PRO A 107 -10.71 -0.22 0.86
CA PRO A 107 -10.56 0.93 -0.03
C PRO A 107 -11.51 0.92 -1.23
N ILE A 108 -11.77 -0.26 -1.79
CA ILE A 108 -12.71 -0.43 -2.92
C ILE A 108 -14.13 -0.09 -2.45
N ILE A 109 -14.56 -0.64 -1.33
CA ILE A 109 -15.88 -0.35 -0.75
C ILE A 109 -16.02 1.16 -0.47
N LEU A 110 -14.99 1.79 0.11
CA LEU A 110 -14.99 3.24 0.35
C LEU A 110 -15.14 4.02 -0.96
N ALA A 111 -14.43 3.62 -2.02
CA ALA A 111 -14.53 4.29 -3.31
C ALA A 111 -15.92 4.15 -3.94
N LEU A 112 -16.51 2.95 -3.89
CA LEU A 112 -17.87 2.69 -4.36
C LEU A 112 -18.91 3.52 -3.58
N LEU A 113 -18.79 3.57 -2.25
CA LEU A 113 -19.67 4.38 -1.42
C LEU A 113 -19.54 5.89 -1.73
N MET A 114 -18.30 6.37 -1.93
CA MET A 114 -18.06 7.77 -2.30
C MET A 114 -18.57 8.10 -3.70
N ASN A 115 -18.58 7.13 -4.63
CA ASN A 115 -19.13 7.32 -5.97
C ASN A 115 -20.63 7.63 -5.93
N ARG A 116 -21.37 7.11 -4.96
CA ARG A 116 -22.81 7.34 -4.76
C ARG A 116 -23.17 8.71 -4.22
N ILE A 117 -22.20 9.47 -3.70
CA ILE A 117 -22.46 10.81 -3.18
C ILE A 117 -22.56 11.81 -4.33
N GLN A 118 -23.79 12.18 -4.68
CA GLN A 118 -24.06 13.12 -5.78
C GLN A 118 -23.71 14.57 -5.45
N LYS A 119 -23.99 15.01 -4.18
CA LYS A 119 -23.73 16.39 -3.76
C LYS A 119 -22.22 16.61 -3.58
N THR A 120 -21.62 17.35 -4.52
CA THR A 120 -20.16 17.63 -4.56
C THR A 120 -19.62 18.20 -3.23
N GLY A 121 -20.38 19.08 -2.56
CA GLY A 121 -19.95 19.65 -1.27
C GLY A 121 -19.87 18.60 -0.16
N ILE A 122 -20.82 17.66 -0.11
CA ILE A 122 -20.82 16.56 0.86
C ILE A 122 -19.69 15.58 0.52
N LYS A 123 -19.53 15.22 -0.76
CA LYS A 123 -18.45 14.33 -1.24
C LYS A 123 -17.09 14.84 -0.81
N LYS A 124 -16.79 16.13 -1.01
CA LYS A 124 -15.52 16.74 -0.59
C LYS A 124 -15.27 16.66 0.91
N LYS A 125 -16.31 16.92 1.74
CA LYS A 125 -16.20 16.83 3.21
C LYS A 125 -15.94 15.40 3.68
N VAL A 126 -16.66 14.42 3.10
CA VAL A 126 -16.46 12.99 3.40
C VAL A 126 -15.07 12.53 2.98
N GLN A 127 -14.61 12.91 1.78
CA GLN A 127 -13.26 12.63 1.32
C GLN A 127 -12.20 13.17 2.28
N LEU A 128 -12.34 14.43 2.72
CA LEU A 128 -11.40 15.02 3.67
C LEU A 128 -11.33 14.21 4.98
N LEU A 129 -12.47 13.83 5.54
CA LEU A 129 -12.54 13.05 6.78
C LEU A 129 -11.90 11.66 6.63
N ILE A 130 -12.13 10.98 5.49
CA ILE A 130 -11.61 9.63 5.24
C ILE A 130 -10.11 9.67 4.93
N TYR A 131 -9.60 10.74 4.29
CA TYR A 131 -8.18 10.85 3.93
C TYR A 131 -7.31 11.36 5.07
N MET A 132 -7.88 12.13 6.01
CA MET A 132 -7.15 12.75 7.12
C MET A 132 -6.32 11.77 7.96
N PRO A 133 -6.80 10.56 8.30
CA PRO A 133 -6.04 9.61 9.11
C PRO A 133 -4.66 9.25 8.52
N ASN A 134 -4.52 9.25 7.21
CA ASN A 134 -3.25 8.93 6.53
C ASN A 134 -2.12 9.91 6.86
N PHE A 135 -2.43 11.12 7.26
CA PHE A 135 -1.45 12.16 7.62
C PHE A 135 -1.06 12.12 9.11
N ILE A 136 -1.72 11.27 9.90
CA ILE A 136 -1.36 11.06 11.30
C ILE A 136 -0.11 10.20 11.39
N SER A 137 0.90 10.65 12.14
CA SER A 137 2.10 9.82 12.34
C SER A 137 1.76 8.52 13.09
N VAL A 138 2.50 7.45 12.80
CA VAL A 138 2.29 6.15 13.46
C VAL A 138 2.41 6.27 14.98
N ILE A 139 3.30 7.12 15.49
CA ILE A 139 3.47 7.34 16.94
C ILE A 139 2.20 7.91 17.55
N VAL A 140 1.62 8.92 16.92
CA VAL A 140 0.35 9.54 17.37
C VAL A 140 -0.78 8.54 17.28
N LEU A 141 -0.88 7.79 16.18
CA LEU A 141 -1.86 6.72 16.02
C LEU A 141 -1.77 5.69 17.16
N CYS A 142 -0.58 5.19 17.45
CA CYS A 142 -0.38 4.24 18.56
C CYS A 142 -0.80 4.84 19.91
N GLY A 143 -0.51 6.13 20.14
CA GLY A 143 -0.95 6.86 21.32
C GLY A 143 -2.48 6.95 21.42
N MET A 144 -3.15 7.27 20.32
CA MET A 144 -4.62 7.31 20.26
C MET A 144 -5.23 5.93 20.51
N VAL A 145 -4.74 4.89 19.86
CA VAL A 145 -5.21 3.51 20.03
C VAL A 145 -5.03 3.08 21.50
N ARG A 146 -3.85 3.34 22.08
CA ARG A 146 -3.57 3.04 23.49
C ARG A 146 -4.53 3.76 24.43
N MET A 147 -4.81 5.03 24.19
CA MET A 147 -5.75 5.82 24.99
C MET A 147 -7.18 5.29 24.89
N LEU A 148 -7.63 4.98 23.68
CA LEU A 148 -8.98 4.45 23.43
C LEU A 148 -9.20 3.08 24.08
N LEU A 149 -8.19 2.22 24.04
CA LEU A 149 -8.25 0.83 24.50
C LEU A 149 -7.73 0.61 25.92
N SER A 150 -7.38 1.70 26.64
CA SER A 150 -6.94 1.60 28.03
C SER A 150 -8.08 1.16 28.96
N PRO A 151 -7.80 0.59 30.15
CA PRO A 151 -8.84 0.17 31.10
C PRO A 151 -9.85 1.24 31.47
N VAL A 152 -9.42 2.50 31.50
CA VAL A 152 -10.28 3.69 31.77
C VAL A 152 -10.68 4.44 30.49
N GLY A 153 -10.34 3.88 29.32
CA GLY A 153 -10.55 4.50 28.04
C GLY A 153 -12.03 4.56 27.61
N PRO A 154 -12.33 5.38 26.59
CA PRO A 154 -13.68 5.58 26.10
C PRO A 154 -14.37 4.28 25.67
N LEU A 155 -13.66 3.35 25.03
CA LEU A 155 -14.22 2.07 24.59
C LEU A 155 -14.71 1.24 25.79
N ASN A 156 -13.90 1.11 26.82
CA ASN A 156 -14.24 0.34 28.01
C ASN A 156 -15.41 0.98 28.77
N ARG A 157 -15.45 2.31 28.82
CA ARG A 157 -16.58 3.04 29.43
C ARG A 157 -17.90 2.78 28.67
N LEU A 158 -17.90 2.77 27.35
CA LEU A 158 -19.06 2.47 26.54
C LEU A 158 -19.54 1.01 26.71
N LEU A 159 -18.62 0.08 26.89
CA LEU A 159 -18.92 -1.34 27.06
C LEU A 159 -19.22 -1.73 28.52
N GLY A 160 -19.01 -0.83 29.49
CA GLY A 160 -19.17 -1.11 30.94
C GLY A 160 -18.15 -2.12 31.49
N ILE A 161 -16.95 -2.19 30.90
CA ILE A 161 -15.89 -3.12 31.27
C ILE A 161 -14.59 -2.36 31.58
N SER A 162 -13.60 -3.06 32.17
CA SER A 162 -12.28 -2.49 32.51
C SER A 162 -11.15 -3.37 31.98
N THR A 163 -11.25 -3.79 30.74
CA THR A 163 -10.29 -4.69 30.11
C THR A 163 -9.07 -3.92 29.58
N ASN A 164 -7.86 -4.45 29.81
CA ASN A 164 -6.66 -3.93 29.15
C ASN A 164 -6.43 -4.65 27.82
N TRP A 165 -7.00 -4.12 26.74
CA TRP A 165 -6.90 -4.71 25.39
C TRP A 165 -5.48 -4.80 24.86
N MET A 166 -4.59 -3.89 25.29
CA MET A 166 -3.20 -3.83 24.81
C MET A 166 -2.33 -4.96 25.34
N THR A 167 -2.73 -5.57 26.45
CA THR A 167 -1.99 -6.71 27.05
C THR A 167 -2.54 -8.07 26.61
N MET A 168 -3.60 -8.08 25.79
CA MET A 168 -4.22 -9.31 25.32
C MET A 168 -3.61 -9.77 23.99
N PRO A 169 -2.86 -10.90 23.95
CA PRO A 169 -2.28 -11.39 22.69
C PRO A 169 -3.33 -11.69 21.60
N SER A 170 -4.53 -12.11 21.99
CA SER A 170 -5.64 -12.40 21.09
C SER A 170 -6.19 -11.14 20.42
N ALA A 171 -6.18 -9.98 21.07
CA ALA A 171 -6.66 -8.72 20.55
C ALA A 171 -5.64 -8.03 19.62
N PHE A 172 -4.34 -8.34 19.77
CA PHE A 172 -3.25 -7.66 19.05
C PHE A 172 -3.47 -7.61 17.53
N ARG A 173 -3.78 -8.76 16.90
CA ARG A 173 -3.94 -8.81 15.44
C ARG A 173 -5.07 -7.92 14.96
N THR A 174 -6.21 -7.97 15.64
CA THR A 174 -7.38 -7.15 15.30
C THR A 174 -7.08 -5.67 15.46
N ILE A 175 -6.45 -5.28 16.56
CA ILE A 175 -6.08 -3.88 16.83
C ILE A 175 -5.10 -3.39 15.76
N TYR A 176 -4.05 -4.15 15.48
CA TYR A 176 -3.03 -3.80 14.50
C TYR A 176 -3.61 -3.62 13.09
N ILE A 177 -4.42 -4.58 12.63
CA ILE A 177 -5.01 -4.56 11.30
C ILE A 177 -6.06 -3.47 11.19
N ALA A 178 -6.99 -3.36 12.17
CA ALA A 178 -8.04 -2.37 12.12
C ALA A 178 -7.51 -0.93 12.16
N SER A 179 -6.51 -0.67 13.03
CA SER A 179 -5.88 0.66 13.09
C SER A 179 -5.11 1.01 11.82
N GLY A 180 -4.41 0.04 11.23
CA GLY A 180 -3.70 0.21 9.96
C GLY A 180 -4.66 0.48 8.80
N ILE A 181 -5.75 -0.26 8.68
CA ILE A 181 -6.78 -0.06 7.67
C ILE A 181 -7.44 1.31 7.85
N TRP A 182 -7.83 1.67 9.08
CA TRP A 182 -8.41 2.98 9.36
C TRP A 182 -7.47 4.13 8.91
N GLN A 183 -6.17 3.98 9.13
CA GLN A 183 -5.18 4.97 8.72
C GLN A 183 -5.03 5.08 7.21
N THR A 184 -5.00 3.95 6.49
CA THR A 184 -4.54 3.92 5.10
C THR A 184 -5.64 3.74 4.06
N ALA A 185 -6.78 3.15 4.41
CA ALA A 185 -7.82 2.78 3.45
C ALA A 185 -8.41 3.96 2.68
N GLY A 186 -8.57 5.10 3.36
CA GLY A 186 -9.05 6.33 2.71
C GLY A 186 -8.11 6.79 1.60
N TRP A 187 -6.82 6.85 1.87
CA TRP A 187 -5.80 7.22 0.89
C TRP A 187 -5.74 6.23 -0.27
N ALA A 188 -5.74 4.94 0.02
CA ALA A 188 -5.76 3.89 -1.00
C ALA A 188 -7.02 3.94 -1.87
N SER A 189 -8.16 4.42 -1.35
CA SER A 189 -9.40 4.56 -2.13
C SER A 189 -9.34 5.64 -3.21
N ILE A 190 -8.36 6.54 -3.20
CA ILE A 190 -8.23 7.63 -4.18
C ILE A 190 -8.09 7.08 -5.60
N MET A 191 -7.25 6.05 -5.78
CA MET A 191 -7.02 5.44 -7.10
C MET A 191 -8.32 4.87 -7.68
N TYR A 192 -9.07 4.14 -6.86
CA TYR A 192 -10.34 3.55 -7.26
C TYR A 192 -11.41 4.63 -7.53
N THR A 193 -11.46 5.68 -6.68
CA THR A 193 -12.38 6.81 -6.89
C THR A 193 -12.08 7.57 -8.18
N ALA A 194 -10.81 7.74 -8.53
CA ALA A 194 -10.40 8.37 -9.78
C ALA A 194 -10.81 7.52 -10.98
N ALA A 195 -10.63 6.19 -10.92
CA ALA A 195 -11.06 5.28 -11.97
C ALA A 195 -12.58 5.29 -12.16
N LEU A 196 -13.34 5.22 -11.07
CA LEU A 196 -14.81 5.32 -11.14
C LEU A 196 -15.28 6.65 -11.71
N SER A 197 -14.56 7.76 -11.44
CA SER A 197 -14.90 9.06 -12.02
C SER A 197 -14.67 9.16 -13.53
N ASN A 198 -13.82 8.28 -14.08
CA ASN A 198 -13.56 8.15 -15.52
C ASN A 198 -14.44 7.09 -16.18
N ALA A 199 -15.23 6.34 -15.39
CA ALA A 199 -16.19 5.39 -15.94
C ALA A 199 -17.29 6.13 -16.72
N SER A 200 -17.79 5.50 -17.79
CA SER A 200 -18.83 6.10 -18.62
C SER A 200 -20.12 6.23 -17.82
N LYS A 201 -20.59 7.46 -17.64
CA LYS A 201 -21.91 7.74 -17.05
C LYS A 201 -23.05 7.16 -17.88
N GLU A 202 -22.86 7.06 -19.19
CA GLU A 202 -23.82 6.46 -20.11
C GLU A 202 -24.11 5.00 -19.76
N LEU A 203 -23.10 4.25 -19.30
CA LEU A 203 -23.28 2.86 -18.86
C LEU A 203 -24.06 2.79 -17.53
N GLU A 204 -23.81 3.72 -16.61
CA GLU A 204 -24.59 3.80 -15.36
C GLU A 204 -26.06 4.15 -15.64
N GLU A 205 -26.30 5.14 -16.51
CA GLU A 205 -27.64 5.57 -16.92
C GLU A 205 -28.37 4.46 -17.68
N ALA A 206 -27.71 3.75 -18.60
CA ALA A 206 -28.28 2.61 -19.30
C ALA A 206 -28.68 1.49 -18.32
N ALA A 207 -27.81 1.15 -17.38
CA ALA A 207 -28.12 0.13 -16.37
C ALA A 207 -29.34 0.52 -15.50
N ILE A 208 -29.47 1.81 -15.17
CA ILE A 208 -30.66 2.32 -14.44
C ILE A 208 -31.92 2.19 -15.29
N MET A 209 -31.85 2.53 -16.59
CA MET A 209 -32.98 2.39 -17.52
C MET A 209 -33.41 0.94 -17.71
N ASP A 210 -32.45 0.01 -17.67
CA ASP A 210 -32.69 -1.44 -17.73
C ASP A 210 -33.22 -2.01 -16.38
N GLY A 211 -33.43 -1.16 -15.37
CA GLY A 211 -33.96 -1.56 -14.06
C GLY A 211 -32.95 -2.26 -13.14
N ALA A 212 -31.66 -2.09 -13.39
CA ALA A 212 -30.62 -2.68 -12.56
C ALA A 212 -30.67 -2.11 -11.13
N ASN A 213 -30.71 -3.00 -10.14
CA ASN A 213 -30.58 -2.60 -8.74
C ASN A 213 -29.15 -2.16 -8.39
N LEU A 214 -28.96 -1.59 -7.20
CA LEU A 214 -27.68 -1.05 -6.75
C LEU A 214 -26.53 -2.08 -6.83
N LEU A 215 -26.75 -3.30 -6.38
CA LEU A 215 -25.74 -4.36 -6.39
C LEU A 215 -25.38 -4.78 -7.81
N GLN A 216 -26.35 -4.82 -8.72
CA GLN A 216 -26.13 -5.10 -10.15
C GLN A 216 -25.30 -4.00 -10.81
N GLN A 217 -25.60 -2.72 -10.53
CA GLN A 217 -24.78 -1.60 -11.03
C GLN A 217 -23.33 -1.70 -10.54
N ILE A 218 -23.11 -1.99 -9.26
CA ILE A 218 -21.77 -2.18 -8.69
C ILE A 218 -21.06 -3.35 -9.40
N TRP A 219 -21.72 -4.49 -9.54
CA TRP A 219 -21.10 -5.72 -10.03
C TRP A 219 -20.82 -5.70 -11.52
N TYR A 220 -21.74 -5.17 -12.31
CA TYR A 220 -21.67 -5.23 -13.80
C TYR A 220 -21.11 -3.96 -14.43
N VAL A 221 -21.11 -2.81 -13.73
CA VAL A 221 -20.64 -1.53 -14.27
C VAL A 221 -19.42 -1.01 -13.52
N GLU A 222 -19.52 -0.82 -12.20
CA GLU A 222 -18.48 -0.14 -11.44
C GLU A 222 -17.24 -1.01 -11.20
N LEU A 223 -17.40 -2.27 -10.78
CA LEU A 223 -16.27 -3.18 -10.57
C LEU A 223 -15.48 -3.47 -11.85
N PRO A 224 -16.13 -3.74 -13.01
CA PRO A 224 -15.40 -3.85 -14.27
C PRO A 224 -14.65 -2.58 -14.68
N ALA A 225 -15.20 -1.40 -14.37
CA ALA A 225 -14.53 -0.12 -14.67
C ALA A 225 -13.22 0.08 -13.92
N ILE A 226 -13.08 -0.48 -12.71
CA ILE A 226 -11.85 -0.42 -11.90
C ILE A 226 -10.96 -1.65 -12.05
N LYS A 227 -11.36 -2.65 -12.82
CA LYS A 227 -10.63 -3.92 -12.96
C LYS A 227 -9.16 -3.73 -13.31
N ASN A 228 -8.84 -2.86 -14.26
CA ASN A 228 -7.46 -2.58 -14.68
C ASN A 228 -6.56 -1.98 -13.58
N ILE A 229 -7.13 -1.58 -12.44
CA ILE A 229 -6.38 -1.08 -11.27
C ILE A 229 -6.27 -2.18 -10.21
N ILE A 230 -7.18 -3.15 -10.26
CA ILE A 230 -7.24 -4.30 -9.35
C ILE A 230 -6.23 -5.37 -9.76
N ASP A 231 -6.06 -5.58 -11.07
CA ASP A 231 -5.10 -6.51 -11.69
C ASP A 231 -3.66 -5.93 -11.67
#